data_9672c2f035b1e10a5f76bb7ef958f174
#
_entry.id   9672c2f035b1e10a5f76bb7ef958f174
#
_cell.length_a   1.000
_cell.length_b   1.000
_cell.length_c   1.000
_cell.angle_alpha   90.00
_cell.angle_beta   90.00
_cell.angle_gamma   90.00
#
_symmetry.space_group_name_H-M   'P 1'
#
loop_
_entity.id
_entity.type
_entity.pdbx_description
1 polymer ?
#
loop_
_entity_poly.entity_id
_entity_poly.type
_entity_poly.pdbx_seq_one_letter_code
_entity_poly.pdbx_strand_id
1 'polypeptide(L)'
;MILSNNNINMVFNENSLLIDCVFLGDGTTVCTQGKQAVSVRIPKAASEPVLLSHTQLCEIQTNKIRIIFEDDSKKYQAEMWIESADIGIRFKMSVTAPEPIWLIEWKLTSIDVDEFIIPALGGQLLTRDMPDDMTLSYKYPFWWNSQFTIGNRESGGLWLFSRDMRPNLKLLRIGKHRDGFALSYGYEASAPLNSKRLEAEWYIDGFSGDWREPVDIHRKWLENAFDLKEVDSRLDRYPWAKNVNFVLEIWGARRDSEMPMHTFDQMIDRLHEWKTMHVPEQTLVYLPGFAENGIDTHIPNYNPSERCGGAGKFKELVDTAHDLGYRVMIHTNVLGMTYNHRLFPKFKEYQVVDCFERSQGWAMDLDGDWLAEPYFAYINPGVKAWGDLMKQVIGELVESYDIDAVFLDQTLLAFNDRNYPNFLHGMRAHIEELQASFPNVLFAGEGMHEHVLNPLSFAQIHGIDSVAEVHGMDGQYQWRQVHPVSTYLFGRYVKFVAHLLTRHPSHPIFRFQEASYAKLGVLPALCLYDHSQPIGTEQVSHMIERAKKIK
;
A
#
# COMPACT_ATOMS: atom_id res chain seq x y z
N MET A 1 22.16 -13.84 -29.63
CA MET A 1 20.75 -14.14 -29.95
C MET A 1 19.84 -12.97 -29.49
N ILE A 2 18.76 -12.73 -30.24
CA ILE A 2 17.85 -11.59 -29.93
C ILE A 2 16.44 -12.13 -29.70
N LEU A 3 15.84 -11.73 -28.57
CA LEU A 3 14.40 -11.81 -28.35
C LEU A 3 13.79 -10.43 -28.51
N SER A 4 12.71 -10.33 -29.26
CA SER A 4 12.13 -9.05 -29.66
C SER A 4 10.61 -9.07 -29.60
N ASN A 5 10.04 -7.90 -29.34
CA ASN A 5 8.68 -7.53 -29.71
C ASN A 5 8.71 -6.12 -30.32
N ASN A 6 7.54 -5.48 -30.49
CA ASN A 6 7.46 -4.16 -31.13
C ASN A 6 8.14 -3.04 -30.33
N ASN A 7 8.29 -3.21 -29.02
CA ASN A 7 8.70 -2.13 -28.10
C ASN A 7 10.12 -2.34 -27.54
N ILE A 8 10.62 -3.59 -27.52
CA ILE A 8 11.89 -3.93 -26.89
C ILE A 8 12.63 -5.03 -27.65
N ASN A 9 13.95 -4.90 -27.69
CA ASN A 9 14.86 -5.91 -28.20
C ASN A 9 15.86 -6.26 -27.10
N MET A 10 15.97 -7.53 -26.75
CA MET A 10 16.89 -8.02 -25.74
C MET A 10 17.90 -8.96 -26.38
N VAL A 11 19.16 -8.56 -26.36
CA VAL A 11 20.29 -9.30 -26.96
C VAL A 11 20.99 -10.12 -25.89
N PHE A 12 21.08 -11.41 -26.09
CA PHE A 12 21.76 -12.35 -25.19
C PHE A 12 23.09 -12.80 -25.79
N ASN A 13 24.14 -12.77 -24.95
CA ASN A 13 25.41 -13.37 -25.26
C ASN A 13 25.34 -14.89 -25.08
N GLU A 14 25.61 -15.63 -26.14
CA GLU A 14 25.48 -17.10 -26.13
C GLU A 14 26.52 -17.80 -25.23
N ASN A 15 27.65 -17.15 -24.98
CA ASN A 15 28.73 -17.75 -24.20
C ASN A 15 28.65 -17.42 -22.69
N SER A 16 28.20 -16.20 -22.35
CA SER A 16 28.18 -15.72 -20.96
C SER A 16 26.78 -15.66 -20.35
N LEU A 17 25.73 -15.83 -21.18
CA LEU A 17 24.32 -15.68 -20.82
C LEU A 17 23.96 -14.32 -20.21
N LEU A 18 24.85 -13.35 -20.38
CA LEU A 18 24.57 -11.97 -20.06
C LEU A 18 23.54 -11.41 -21.05
N ILE A 19 22.79 -10.45 -20.60
CA ILE A 19 22.03 -9.57 -21.50
C ILE A 19 23.04 -8.54 -22.02
N ASP A 20 23.56 -8.77 -23.22
CA ASP A 20 24.57 -7.87 -23.82
C ASP A 20 24.01 -6.47 -23.97
N CYS A 21 22.75 -6.37 -24.39
CA CYS A 21 22.09 -5.10 -24.59
C CYS A 21 20.57 -5.23 -24.55
N VAL A 22 19.91 -4.19 -24.05
CA VAL A 22 18.45 -4.00 -24.18
C VAL A 22 18.23 -2.68 -24.90
N PHE A 23 17.53 -2.76 -26.03
CA PHE A 23 17.15 -1.60 -26.83
C PHE A 23 15.64 -1.42 -26.78
N LEU A 24 15.19 -0.17 -26.71
CA LEU A 24 13.80 0.18 -26.97
C LEU A 24 13.49 0.12 -28.48
N GLY A 25 12.22 0.19 -28.84
CA GLY A 25 11.78 0.16 -30.23
C GLY A 25 12.38 1.26 -31.12
N ASP A 26 12.75 2.40 -30.54
CA ASP A 26 13.42 3.51 -31.21
C ASP A 26 14.94 3.35 -31.31
N GLY A 27 15.49 2.25 -30.82
CA GLY A 27 16.94 1.98 -30.81
C GLY A 27 17.68 2.52 -29.58
N THR A 28 17.00 3.18 -28.65
CA THR A 28 17.60 3.68 -27.39
C THR A 28 18.08 2.52 -26.54
N THR A 29 19.34 2.52 -26.12
CA THR A 29 19.89 1.50 -25.21
C THR A 29 19.52 1.81 -23.78
N VAL A 30 18.96 0.82 -23.05
CA VAL A 30 18.56 0.93 -21.65
C VAL A 30 19.26 -0.07 -20.73
N CYS A 31 20.08 -0.98 -21.28
CA CYS A 31 20.93 -1.88 -20.51
C CYS A 31 22.10 -2.33 -21.38
N THR A 32 23.31 -2.36 -20.81
CA THR A 32 24.50 -2.91 -21.47
C THR A 32 25.23 -3.84 -20.50
N GLN A 33 25.62 -5.02 -20.99
CA GLN A 33 26.30 -6.06 -20.20
C GLN A 33 25.57 -6.38 -18.88
N GLY A 34 24.24 -6.48 -18.95
CA GLY A 34 23.36 -6.77 -17.81
C GLY A 34 23.61 -8.17 -17.27
N LYS A 35 24.10 -8.25 -16.02
CA LYS A 35 24.27 -9.54 -15.34
C LYS A 35 22.96 -9.98 -14.75
N GLN A 36 22.55 -11.21 -15.07
CA GLN A 36 21.44 -11.88 -14.40
C GLN A 36 21.98 -12.68 -13.21
N ALA A 37 21.22 -12.67 -12.11
CA ALA A 37 21.50 -13.50 -10.95
C ALA A 37 20.19 -14.08 -10.41
N VAL A 38 20.23 -15.30 -9.91
CA VAL A 38 19.11 -15.94 -9.22
C VAL A 38 19.55 -16.32 -7.82
N SER A 39 18.69 -16.11 -6.84
CA SER A 39 18.91 -16.52 -5.48
C SER A 39 17.70 -17.19 -4.87
N VAL A 40 17.94 -18.05 -3.88
CA VAL A 40 16.93 -18.82 -3.16
C VAL A 40 17.10 -18.61 -1.67
N ARG A 41 16.01 -18.33 -0.96
CA ARG A 41 15.99 -18.29 0.50
C ARG A 41 15.13 -19.43 1.04
N ILE A 42 15.67 -20.12 2.03
CA ILE A 42 14.95 -21.13 2.82
C ILE A 42 14.33 -20.49 4.07
N PRO A 43 13.35 -21.13 4.73
CA PRO A 43 12.65 -20.54 5.89
C PRO A 43 13.48 -20.59 7.18
N LYS A 44 14.68 -20.00 7.15
CA LYS A 44 15.54 -19.76 8.31
C LYS A 44 15.79 -18.27 8.44
N ALA A 45 15.33 -17.64 9.50
CA ALA A 45 15.28 -16.20 9.68
C ALA A 45 16.61 -15.47 9.48
N ALA A 46 17.74 -16.02 9.66
CA ALA A 46 19.04 -15.38 9.48
C ALA A 46 19.88 -16.00 8.35
N SER A 47 19.27 -16.81 7.48
CA SER A 47 20.04 -17.46 6.41
C SER A 47 20.39 -16.46 5.30
N GLU A 48 21.65 -16.51 4.87
CA GLU A 48 22.05 -15.85 3.63
C GLU A 48 21.35 -16.52 2.43
N PRO A 49 21.06 -15.76 1.36
CA PRO A 49 20.50 -16.34 0.15
C PRO A 49 21.50 -17.31 -0.49
N VAL A 50 21.02 -18.45 -0.95
CA VAL A 50 21.80 -19.34 -1.81
C VAL A 50 21.84 -18.73 -3.19
N LEU A 51 23.03 -18.33 -3.66
CA LEU A 51 23.23 -17.80 -5.00
C LEU A 51 23.41 -18.95 -5.99
N LEU A 52 22.70 -18.87 -7.11
CA LEU A 52 22.85 -19.80 -8.23
C LEU A 52 23.85 -19.18 -9.21
N SER A 53 25.14 -19.41 -8.94
CA SER A 53 26.27 -18.73 -9.61
C SER A 53 26.66 -19.37 -10.93
N HIS A 54 26.34 -20.65 -11.13
CA HIS A 54 26.61 -21.37 -12.37
C HIS A 54 25.44 -21.28 -13.31
N THR A 55 25.70 -20.88 -14.55
CA THR A 55 24.67 -20.76 -15.59
C THR A 55 25.02 -21.66 -16.77
N GLN A 56 24.00 -22.33 -17.31
CA GLN A 56 24.11 -23.14 -18.51
C GLN A 56 22.98 -22.79 -19.47
N LEU A 57 23.35 -22.49 -20.71
CA LEU A 57 22.41 -22.38 -21.81
C LEU A 57 22.01 -23.78 -22.28
N CYS A 58 20.72 -24.09 -22.23
CA CYS A 58 20.23 -25.44 -22.56
C CYS A 58 19.53 -25.51 -23.90
N GLU A 59 18.88 -24.45 -24.34
CA GLU A 59 18.07 -24.48 -25.56
C GLU A 59 17.89 -23.07 -26.11
N ILE A 60 18.03 -22.96 -27.45
CA ILE A 60 17.73 -21.76 -28.22
C ILE A 60 16.71 -22.14 -29.29
N GLN A 61 15.59 -21.45 -29.29
CA GLN A 61 14.59 -21.46 -30.34
C GLN A 61 14.44 -20.04 -30.92
N THR A 62 13.71 -19.86 -32.01
CA THR A 62 13.58 -18.56 -32.69
C THR A 62 13.12 -17.42 -31.79
N ASN A 63 12.23 -17.71 -30.84
CA ASN A 63 11.60 -16.72 -29.96
C ASN A 63 11.66 -17.08 -28.47
N LYS A 64 12.52 -18.05 -28.10
CA LYS A 64 12.56 -18.61 -26.74
C LYS A 64 13.94 -19.13 -26.36
N ILE A 65 14.32 -18.89 -25.11
CA ILE A 65 15.58 -19.35 -24.51
C ILE A 65 15.28 -20.12 -23.23
N ARG A 66 16.05 -21.18 -22.99
CA ARG A 66 16.06 -21.90 -21.71
C ARG A 66 17.42 -21.79 -21.07
N ILE A 67 17.47 -21.28 -19.85
CA ILE A 67 18.68 -21.14 -19.04
C ILE A 67 18.48 -21.92 -17.75
N ILE A 68 19.53 -22.64 -17.33
CA ILE A 68 19.59 -23.26 -16.02
C ILE A 68 20.62 -22.51 -15.17
N PHE A 69 20.23 -22.17 -13.94
CA PHE A 69 21.09 -21.62 -12.90
C PHE A 69 21.25 -22.66 -11.81
N GLU A 70 22.47 -22.86 -11.30
CA GLU A 70 22.80 -23.82 -10.25
C GLU A 70 23.72 -23.20 -9.20
N ASP A 71 23.62 -23.69 -7.97
CA ASP A 71 24.62 -23.42 -6.93
C ASP A 71 25.86 -24.33 -7.09
N ASP A 72 26.94 -24.04 -6.36
CA ASP A 72 28.18 -24.82 -6.40
C ASP A 72 27.98 -26.30 -6.05
N SER A 73 27.00 -26.62 -5.21
CA SER A 73 26.67 -27.99 -4.82
C SER A 73 25.73 -28.71 -5.78
N LYS A 74 25.17 -28.01 -6.76
CA LYS A 74 24.13 -28.48 -7.70
C LYS A 74 22.87 -29.03 -7.02
N LYS A 75 22.61 -28.60 -5.79
CA LYS A 75 21.41 -29.00 -5.03
C LYS A 75 20.26 -28.04 -5.22
N TYR A 76 20.56 -26.76 -5.52
CA TYR A 76 19.59 -25.73 -5.83
C TYR A 76 19.70 -25.42 -7.30
N GLN A 77 18.58 -25.47 -8.00
CA GLN A 77 18.52 -25.26 -9.43
C GLN A 77 17.32 -24.38 -9.79
N ALA A 78 17.52 -23.42 -10.68
CA ALA A 78 16.47 -22.65 -11.32
C ALA A 78 16.48 -22.91 -12.82
N GLU A 79 15.34 -23.28 -13.35
CA GLU A 79 15.08 -23.34 -14.78
C GLU A 79 14.32 -22.07 -15.19
N MET A 80 14.89 -21.30 -16.10
CA MET A 80 14.30 -20.07 -16.59
C MET A 80 14.02 -20.18 -18.09
N TRP A 81 12.76 -19.94 -18.44
CA TRP A 81 12.33 -19.74 -19.81
C TRP A 81 12.13 -18.25 -20.07
N ILE A 82 12.76 -17.73 -21.13
CA ILE A 82 12.62 -16.37 -21.57
C ILE A 82 12.11 -16.40 -22.99
N GLU A 83 11.00 -15.74 -23.28
CA GLU A 83 10.36 -15.79 -24.58
C GLU A 83 9.70 -14.47 -24.96
N SER A 84 9.64 -14.18 -26.26
CA SER A 84 8.86 -13.07 -26.78
C SER A 84 7.37 -13.32 -26.59
N ALA A 85 6.64 -12.32 -26.12
CA ALA A 85 5.20 -12.36 -25.89
C ALA A 85 4.51 -11.17 -26.59
N ASP A 86 3.18 -11.21 -26.63
CA ASP A 86 2.40 -10.09 -27.22
C ASP A 86 2.68 -8.76 -26.52
N ILE A 87 2.96 -8.82 -25.21
CA ILE A 87 3.41 -7.68 -24.41
C ILE A 87 4.72 -8.07 -23.74
N GLY A 88 5.81 -7.47 -24.19
CA GLY A 88 7.14 -7.62 -23.63
C GLY A 88 7.81 -8.97 -23.86
N ILE A 89 8.87 -9.16 -23.11
CA ILE A 89 9.61 -10.41 -22.99
C ILE A 89 9.17 -11.06 -21.67
N ARG A 90 8.62 -12.27 -21.76
CA ARG A 90 8.16 -13.06 -20.64
C ARG A 90 9.30 -13.85 -20.02
N PHE A 91 9.42 -13.79 -18.71
CA PHE A 91 10.30 -14.60 -17.90
C PHE A 91 9.46 -15.55 -17.04
N LYS A 92 9.71 -16.83 -17.17
CA LYS A 92 9.10 -17.87 -16.33
C LYS A 92 10.20 -18.66 -15.66
N MET A 93 10.28 -18.61 -14.34
CA MET A 93 11.29 -19.27 -13.54
C MET A 93 10.66 -20.36 -12.66
N SER A 94 11.27 -21.55 -12.66
CA SER A 94 10.93 -22.65 -11.76
C SER A 94 12.17 -23.04 -10.96
N VAL A 95 12.10 -22.91 -9.65
CA VAL A 95 13.23 -23.22 -8.75
C VAL A 95 12.94 -24.50 -8.00
N THR A 96 13.94 -25.37 -7.88
CA THR A 96 13.92 -26.57 -7.04
C THR A 96 15.06 -26.53 -6.02
N ALA A 97 14.80 -27.03 -4.80
CA ALA A 97 15.72 -27.04 -3.69
C ALA A 97 15.60 -28.34 -2.87
N PRO A 98 16.62 -28.72 -2.09
CA PRO A 98 16.56 -29.89 -1.20
C PRO A 98 15.66 -29.65 0.02
N GLU A 99 15.44 -28.38 0.38
CA GLU A 99 14.62 -27.92 1.51
C GLU A 99 13.44 -27.08 1.03
N PRO A 100 12.39 -26.86 1.86
CA PRO A 100 11.32 -25.94 1.53
C PRO A 100 11.83 -24.55 1.15
N ILE A 101 11.23 -23.95 0.14
CA ILE A 101 11.62 -22.62 -0.35
C ILE A 101 10.71 -21.56 0.33
N TRP A 102 11.32 -20.48 0.78
CA TRP A 102 10.57 -19.29 1.23
C TRP A 102 10.45 -18.26 0.10
N LEU A 103 11.59 -17.81 -0.48
CA LEU A 103 11.65 -16.74 -1.47
C LEU A 103 12.60 -17.11 -2.60
N ILE A 104 12.19 -16.86 -3.82
CA ILE A 104 13.06 -16.85 -4.99
C ILE A 104 13.17 -15.43 -5.52
N GLU A 105 14.37 -15.03 -5.95
CA GLU A 105 14.63 -13.68 -6.44
C GLU A 105 15.49 -13.73 -7.70
N TRP A 106 15.06 -13.01 -8.74
CA TRP A 106 15.83 -12.71 -9.93
C TRP A 106 16.29 -11.27 -9.89
N LYS A 107 17.50 -11.01 -10.38
CA LYS A 107 18.14 -9.70 -10.42
C LYS A 107 18.75 -9.44 -11.80
N LEU A 108 18.60 -8.21 -12.29
CA LEU A 108 19.29 -7.67 -13.48
C LEU A 108 20.05 -6.42 -13.07
N THR A 109 21.32 -6.29 -13.51
CA THR A 109 22.17 -5.11 -13.25
C THR A 109 22.39 -4.29 -14.51
N SER A 110 23.09 -3.16 -14.38
CA SER A 110 23.53 -2.29 -15.49
C SER A 110 22.38 -1.70 -16.30
N ILE A 111 21.28 -1.37 -15.62
CA ILE A 111 20.13 -0.70 -16.22
C ILE A 111 20.43 0.80 -16.26
N ASP A 112 20.44 1.36 -17.46
CA ASP A 112 20.72 2.77 -17.74
C ASP A 112 19.41 3.53 -18.02
N VAL A 113 18.78 4.00 -16.97
CA VAL A 113 17.59 4.86 -16.99
C VAL A 113 17.84 6.11 -16.16
N ASP A 114 17.04 7.16 -16.37
CA ASP A 114 17.21 8.41 -15.61
C ASP A 114 16.60 8.31 -14.22
N GLU A 115 15.53 7.53 -14.11
CA GLU A 115 14.77 7.40 -12.88
C GLU A 115 13.96 6.10 -12.84
N PHE A 116 13.61 5.67 -11.63
CA PHE A 116 12.59 4.62 -11.40
C PHE A 116 11.33 5.22 -10.80
N ILE A 117 10.18 4.90 -11.40
CA ILE A 117 8.84 5.24 -10.93
C ILE A 117 8.21 3.96 -10.36
N ILE A 118 7.77 4.03 -9.09
CA ILE A 118 7.30 2.87 -8.34
C ILE A 118 5.93 3.18 -7.71
N PRO A 119 4.89 2.39 -7.94
CA PRO A 119 3.59 2.53 -7.26
C PRO A 119 3.69 2.03 -5.82
N ALA A 120 4.40 2.78 -5.00
CA ALA A 120 4.68 2.48 -3.60
C ALA A 120 4.40 3.71 -2.74
N LEU A 121 3.67 3.53 -1.64
CA LEU A 121 3.43 4.60 -0.66
C LEU A 121 2.87 5.90 -1.29
N GLY A 122 1.84 5.77 -2.09
CA GLY A 122 1.27 6.89 -2.84
C GLY A 122 1.96 7.18 -4.17
N GLY A 123 3.11 6.59 -4.41
CA GLY A 123 3.95 6.72 -5.61
C GLY A 123 5.29 7.38 -5.33
N GLN A 124 6.36 6.76 -5.79
CA GLN A 124 7.74 7.21 -5.59
C GLN A 124 8.50 7.34 -6.89
N LEU A 125 9.43 8.29 -6.88
CA LEU A 125 10.44 8.51 -7.90
C LEU A 125 11.82 8.34 -7.26
N LEU A 126 12.69 7.53 -7.87
CA LEU A 126 14.11 7.39 -7.52
C LEU A 126 14.94 7.88 -8.69
N THR A 127 15.72 8.93 -8.51
CA THR A 127 16.56 9.52 -9.56
C THR A 127 17.97 8.92 -9.59
N ARG A 128 18.74 9.23 -10.63
CA ARG A 128 20.16 8.83 -10.77
C ARG A 128 21.06 9.29 -9.62
N ASP A 129 20.63 10.32 -8.87
CA ASP A 129 21.37 10.84 -7.71
C ASP A 129 21.24 9.95 -6.46
N MET A 130 20.51 8.84 -6.56
CA MET A 130 20.49 7.81 -5.51
C MET A 130 21.92 7.34 -5.22
N PRO A 131 22.33 7.27 -3.93
CA PRO A 131 23.69 6.86 -3.56
C PRO A 131 24.08 5.49 -4.13
N ASP A 132 25.32 5.36 -4.59
CA ASP A 132 25.87 4.07 -5.01
C ASP A 132 25.86 3.06 -3.84
N ASP A 133 25.68 1.79 -4.19
CA ASP A 133 25.59 0.65 -3.28
C ASP A 133 24.38 0.67 -2.33
N MET A 134 23.43 1.61 -2.54
CA MET A 134 22.14 1.61 -1.86
C MET A 134 21.14 0.70 -2.57
N THR A 135 20.35 -0.02 -1.81
CA THR A 135 19.23 -0.83 -2.31
C THR A 135 17.98 -0.57 -1.49
N LEU A 136 16.88 -0.21 -2.14
CA LEU A 136 15.57 -0.10 -1.54
C LEU A 136 14.73 -1.33 -1.87
N SER A 137 13.94 -1.78 -0.88
CA SER A 137 13.08 -2.96 -1.00
C SER A 137 11.62 -2.59 -0.77
N TYR A 138 10.75 -3.10 -1.62
CA TYR A 138 9.31 -2.83 -1.58
C TYR A 138 8.56 -4.15 -1.58
N LYS A 139 7.86 -4.44 -0.50
CA LYS A 139 7.06 -5.66 -0.35
C LYS A 139 5.65 -5.44 -0.88
N TYR A 140 5.22 -6.28 -1.81
CA TYR A 140 3.86 -6.28 -2.34
C TYR A 140 2.91 -7.07 -1.41
N PRO A 141 1.69 -6.57 -1.19
CA PRO A 141 1.12 -5.33 -1.73
C PRO A 141 1.30 -4.11 -0.78
N PHE A 142 1.88 -4.30 0.41
CA PHE A 142 1.93 -3.27 1.46
C PHE A 142 2.72 -2.01 1.01
N TRP A 143 4.00 -2.19 0.66
CA TRP A 143 4.85 -1.08 0.22
C TRP A 143 4.87 -0.92 -1.32
N TRP A 144 4.63 -1.96 -2.06
CA TRP A 144 4.53 -2.00 -3.52
C TRP A 144 3.09 -2.30 -3.90
N ASN A 145 2.29 -1.26 -4.09
CA ASN A 145 0.83 -1.35 -4.15
C ASN A 145 0.28 -1.97 -5.44
N SER A 146 1.10 -2.03 -6.51
CA SER A 146 0.76 -2.63 -7.79
C SER A 146 1.98 -3.30 -8.41
N GLN A 147 1.76 -4.40 -9.14
CA GLN A 147 2.78 -5.33 -9.61
C GLN A 147 3.57 -4.82 -10.82
N PHE A 148 4.03 -3.58 -10.81
CA PHE A 148 4.93 -3.04 -11.85
C PHE A 148 5.89 -1.98 -11.30
N THR A 149 6.94 -1.70 -12.07
CA THR A 149 7.83 -0.56 -11.88
C THR A 149 8.34 -0.09 -13.24
N ILE A 150 8.60 1.19 -13.37
CA ILE A 150 9.00 1.83 -14.63
C ILE A 150 10.41 2.40 -14.48
N GLY A 151 11.33 2.00 -15.33
CA GLY A 151 12.60 2.70 -15.55
C GLY A 151 12.42 3.68 -16.69
N ASN A 152 12.42 4.97 -16.37
CA ASN A 152 12.03 6.06 -17.26
C ASN A 152 13.23 6.83 -17.80
N ARG A 153 13.12 7.31 -19.03
CA ARG A 153 14.01 8.27 -19.71
C ARG A 153 13.16 9.32 -20.41
N GLU A 154 13.81 10.37 -20.91
CA GLU A 154 13.14 11.49 -21.58
C GLU A 154 12.20 11.05 -22.73
N SER A 155 12.60 10.05 -23.52
CA SER A 155 11.87 9.61 -24.73
C SER A 155 11.16 8.27 -24.58
N GLY A 156 11.06 7.71 -23.36
CA GLY A 156 10.48 6.39 -23.12
C GLY A 156 11.24 5.62 -22.05
N GLY A 157 11.15 4.31 -22.05
CA GLY A 157 11.83 3.52 -21.04
C GLY A 157 11.50 2.04 -21.10
N LEU A 158 11.83 1.35 -20.03
CA LEU A 158 11.44 -0.04 -19.79
C LEU A 158 10.53 -0.13 -18.57
N TRP A 159 9.73 -1.16 -18.51
CA TRP A 159 8.97 -1.49 -17.32
C TRP A 159 8.98 -2.98 -17.04
N LEU A 160 9.09 -3.32 -15.76
CA LEU A 160 8.90 -4.66 -15.26
C LEU A 160 7.49 -4.76 -14.69
N PHE A 161 6.77 -5.84 -15.00
CA PHE A 161 5.43 -6.08 -14.46
C PHE A 161 5.15 -7.56 -14.30
N SER A 162 4.17 -7.86 -13.44
CA SER A 162 3.59 -9.19 -13.31
C SER A 162 2.08 -9.12 -13.48
N ARG A 163 1.47 -10.22 -13.91
CA ARG A 163 0.01 -10.40 -14.04
C ARG A 163 -0.48 -11.56 -13.20
N ASP A 164 0.20 -11.78 -12.10
CA ASP A 164 -0.09 -12.90 -11.21
C ASP A 164 -1.25 -12.58 -10.27
N MET A 165 -2.35 -13.31 -10.42
CA MET A 165 -3.55 -13.19 -9.58
C MET A 165 -3.46 -13.97 -8.27
N ARG A 166 -2.41 -14.77 -8.09
CA ARG A 166 -2.22 -15.52 -6.84
C ARG A 166 -1.91 -14.54 -5.69
N PRO A 167 -2.41 -14.81 -4.47
CA PRO A 167 -2.25 -13.91 -3.32
C PRO A 167 -0.86 -13.96 -2.69
N ASN A 168 0.14 -14.46 -3.41
CA ASN A 168 1.51 -14.55 -2.94
C ASN A 168 2.13 -13.16 -2.78
N LEU A 169 2.87 -12.99 -1.72
CA LEU A 169 3.68 -11.80 -1.53
C LEU A 169 4.83 -11.76 -2.54
N LYS A 170 5.19 -10.57 -2.96
CA LYS A 170 6.26 -10.34 -3.94
C LYS A 170 7.22 -9.28 -3.40
N LEU A 171 8.39 -9.21 -3.98
CA LEU A 171 9.43 -8.29 -3.57
C LEU A 171 10.00 -7.57 -4.80
N LEU A 172 9.97 -6.25 -4.77
CA LEU A 172 10.71 -5.42 -5.70
C LEU A 172 11.94 -4.85 -4.98
N ARG A 173 13.11 -4.90 -5.61
CA ARG A 173 14.28 -4.16 -5.16
C ARG A 173 14.83 -3.29 -6.28
N ILE A 174 15.13 -2.05 -5.94
CA ILE A 174 15.86 -1.13 -6.80
C ILE A 174 17.18 -0.80 -6.11
N GLY A 175 18.27 -1.19 -6.72
CA GLY A 175 19.63 -0.88 -6.29
C GLY A 175 20.28 0.14 -7.21
N LYS A 176 21.26 0.89 -6.70
CA LYS A 176 22.11 1.78 -7.49
C LYS A 176 23.55 1.32 -7.37
N HIS A 177 24.21 1.23 -8.50
CA HIS A 177 25.64 0.90 -8.62
C HIS A 177 26.28 1.89 -9.58
N ARG A 178 27.62 1.94 -9.62
CA ARG A 178 28.36 2.84 -10.53
C ARG A 178 27.97 2.68 -12.00
N ASP A 179 27.65 1.43 -12.40
CA ASP A 179 27.33 1.07 -13.79
C ASP A 179 25.84 1.23 -14.13
N GLY A 180 25.05 1.85 -13.26
CA GLY A 180 23.61 2.03 -13.45
C GLY A 180 22.77 1.46 -12.31
N PHE A 181 21.49 1.23 -12.58
CA PHE A 181 20.60 0.62 -11.62
C PHE A 181 20.62 -0.91 -11.68
N ALA A 182 20.18 -1.52 -10.59
CA ALA A 182 19.83 -2.94 -10.52
C ALA A 182 18.35 -3.07 -10.17
N LEU A 183 17.69 -4.00 -10.83
CA LEU A 183 16.28 -4.32 -10.63
C LEU A 183 16.14 -5.78 -10.23
N SER A 184 15.42 -6.05 -9.13
CA SER A 184 15.13 -7.42 -8.72
C SER A 184 13.63 -7.64 -8.57
N TYR A 185 13.19 -8.83 -8.96
CA TYR A 185 11.84 -9.33 -8.74
C TYR A 185 11.90 -10.59 -7.89
N GLY A 186 11.26 -10.56 -6.73
CA GLY A 186 11.17 -11.68 -5.80
C GLY A 186 9.74 -12.21 -5.68
N TYR A 187 9.63 -13.51 -5.41
CA TYR A 187 8.36 -14.21 -5.27
C TYR A 187 8.39 -15.11 -4.04
N GLU A 188 7.46 -14.90 -3.12
CA GLU A 188 7.38 -15.61 -1.84
C GLU A 188 6.39 -16.80 -1.95
N ALA A 189 6.81 -17.96 -1.44
CA ALA A 189 5.92 -19.11 -1.34
C ALA A 189 4.84 -18.87 -0.29
N SER A 190 3.63 -19.36 -0.54
CA SER A 190 2.54 -19.32 0.46
C SER A 190 2.85 -20.24 1.64
N ALA A 191 2.61 -19.76 2.85
CA ALA A 191 2.69 -20.57 4.05
C ALA A 191 1.50 -21.59 4.12
N PRO A 192 1.68 -22.76 4.79
CA PRO A 192 2.92 -23.22 5.38
C PRO A 192 3.96 -23.61 4.33
N LEU A 193 5.24 -23.26 4.59
CA LEU A 193 6.34 -23.44 3.63
C LEU A 193 6.75 -24.92 3.54
N ASN A 194 6.10 -25.68 2.70
CA ASN A 194 6.31 -27.11 2.54
C ASN A 194 6.88 -27.49 1.17
N SER A 195 6.80 -26.58 0.20
CA SER A 195 7.20 -26.88 -1.16
C SER A 195 8.71 -26.71 -1.36
N LYS A 196 9.32 -27.69 -1.99
CA LYS A 196 10.70 -27.68 -2.48
C LYS A 196 10.79 -27.15 -3.92
N ARG A 197 9.67 -26.71 -4.49
CA ARG A 197 9.56 -26.12 -5.82
C ARG A 197 8.71 -24.87 -5.74
N LEU A 198 9.20 -23.78 -6.39
CA LEU A 198 8.47 -22.51 -6.49
C LEU A 198 8.59 -21.96 -7.90
N GLU A 199 7.48 -21.44 -8.42
CA GLU A 199 7.41 -20.86 -9.76
C GLU A 199 6.99 -19.40 -9.70
N ALA A 200 7.65 -18.57 -10.52
CA ALA A 200 7.33 -17.16 -10.68
C ALA A 200 7.31 -16.78 -12.16
N GLU A 201 6.51 -15.76 -12.49
CA GLU A 201 6.40 -15.22 -13.84
C GLU A 201 6.33 -13.69 -13.77
N TRP A 202 7.12 -13.04 -14.66
CA TRP A 202 7.10 -11.58 -14.83
C TRP A 202 7.46 -11.25 -16.27
N TYR A 203 7.32 -9.98 -16.61
CA TYR A 203 7.54 -9.46 -17.95
C TYR A 203 8.43 -8.23 -17.87
N ILE A 204 9.19 -7.98 -18.94
CA ILE A 204 9.89 -6.72 -19.21
C ILE A 204 9.48 -6.27 -20.60
N ASP A 205 9.01 -5.04 -20.72
CA ASP A 205 8.67 -4.44 -22.00
C ASP A 205 9.26 -3.02 -22.11
N GLY A 206 9.33 -2.50 -23.32
CA GLY A 206 9.65 -1.13 -23.62
C GLY A 206 8.40 -0.27 -23.79
N PHE A 207 8.57 1.03 -23.73
CA PHE A 207 7.57 2.01 -24.14
C PHE A 207 8.27 3.25 -24.71
N SER A 208 7.57 3.99 -25.57
CA SER A 208 8.05 5.24 -26.13
C SER A 208 7.17 6.38 -25.65
N GLY A 209 7.77 7.47 -25.16
CA GLY A 209 7.02 8.62 -24.67
C GLY A 209 6.81 8.66 -23.16
N ASP A 210 5.58 8.85 -22.73
CA ASP A 210 5.28 9.17 -21.34
C ASP A 210 5.07 7.92 -20.47
N TRP A 211 5.48 7.98 -19.21
CA TRP A 211 5.31 6.92 -18.21
C TRP A 211 3.85 6.46 -17.99
N ARG A 212 2.87 7.25 -18.43
CA ARG A 212 1.44 6.89 -18.35
C ARG A 212 1.08 5.76 -19.32
N GLU A 213 1.81 5.59 -20.40
CA GLU A 213 1.54 4.53 -21.37
C GLU A 213 1.58 3.11 -20.75
N PRO A 214 2.68 2.67 -20.10
CA PRO A 214 2.69 1.37 -19.42
C PRO A 214 1.68 1.29 -18.26
N VAL A 215 1.39 2.39 -17.56
CA VAL A 215 0.38 2.42 -16.51
C VAL A 215 -1.02 2.19 -17.08
N ASP A 216 -1.36 2.75 -18.23
CA ASP A 216 -2.66 2.53 -18.88
C ASP A 216 -2.81 1.09 -19.39
N ILE A 217 -1.73 0.47 -19.88
CA ILE A 217 -1.70 -0.94 -20.26
C ILE A 217 -1.94 -1.82 -19.02
N HIS A 218 -1.27 -1.52 -17.90
CA HIS A 218 -1.45 -2.26 -16.65
C HIS A 218 -2.85 -2.07 -16.06
N ARG A 219 -3.40 -0.85 -16.14
CA ARG A 219 -4.77 -0.53 -15.71
C ARG A 219 -5.82 -1.38 -16.42
N LYS A 220 -5.70 -1.54 -17.74
CA LYS A 220 -6.62 -2.41 -18.51
C LYS A 220 -6.58 -3.87 -18.04
N TRP A 221 -5.40 -4.35 -17.66
CA TRP A 221 -5.28 -5.67 -17.07
C TRP A 221 -5.96 -5.73 -15.70
N LEU A 222 -5.73 -4.74 -14.81
CA LEU A 222 -6.38 -4.68 -13.50
C LEU A 222 -7.92 -4.65 -13.61
N GLU A 223 -8.46 -3.84 -14.52
CA GLU A 223 -9.90 -3.75 -14.77
C GLU A 223 -10.53 -5.13 -15.02
N ASN A 224 -9.89 -5.93 -15.87
CA ASN A 224 -10.35 -7.27 -16.19
C ASN A 224 -10.08 -8.28 -15.07
N ALA A 225 -8.89 -8.23 -14.45
CA ALA A 225 -8.44 -9.19 -13.46
C ALA A 225 -9.20 -9.10 -12.13
N PHE A 226 -9.59 -7.88 -11.74
CA PHE A 226 -10.27 -7.61 -10.48
C PHE A 226 -11.74 -7.18 -10.64
N ASP A 227 -12.29 -7.20 -11.87
CA ASP A 227 -13.64 -6.71 -12.20
C ASP A 227 -13.90 -5.30 -11.61
N LEU A 228 -12.96 -4.37 -11.86
CA LEU A 228 -12.98 -3.07 -11.23
C LEU A 228 -14.14 -2.22 -11.74
N LYS A 229 -14.79 -1.53 -10.81
CA LYS A 229 -15.86 -0.56 -11.10
C LYS A 229 -15.36 0.84 -10.78
N GLU A 230 -15.65 1.79 -11.64
CA GLU A 230 -15.31 3.19 -11.39
C GLU A 230 -15.95 3.69 -10.09
N VAL A 231 -15.21 4.49 -9.33
CA VAL A 231 -15.65 4.99 -8.02
C VAL A 231 -16.92 5.82 -8.14
N ASP A 232 -17.06 6.63 -9.19
CA ASP A 232 -18.24 7.47 -9.38
C ASP A 232 -19.54 6.64 -9.50
N SER A 233 -19.49 5.50 -10.22
CA SER A 233 -20.62 4.59 -10.32
C SER A 233 -20.95 3.89 -8.99
N ARG A 234 -19.92 3.59 -8.18
CA ARG A 234 -20.11 3.00 -6.85
C ARG A 234 -20.65 4.03 -5.85
N LEU A 235 -20.27 5.30 -6.02
CA LEU A 235 -20.79 6.43 -5.21
C LEU A 235 -22.22 6.85 -5.56
N ASP A 236 -22.86 6.29 -6.61
CA ASP A 236 -24.29 6.47 -6.84
C ASP A 236 -25.13 6.02 -5.63
N ARG A 237 -24.63 5.05 -4.87
CA ARG A 237 -25.23 4.59 -3.60
C ARG A 237 -25.10 5.63 -2.47
N TYR A 238 -24.08 6.48 -2.53
CA TYR A 238 -23.76 7.51 -1.55
C TYR A 238 -23.65 8.88 -2.24
N PRO A 239 -24.77 9.50 -2.69
CA PRO A 239 -24.72 10.72 -3.51
C PRO A 239 -23.96 11.87 -2.83
N TRP A 240 -24.03 11.96 -1.49
CA TRP A 240 -23.31 12.93 -0.71
C TRP A 240 -21.78 12.82 -0.89
N ALA A 241 -21.24 11.59 -1.00
CA ALA A 241 -19.81 11.34 -1.10
C ALA A 241 -19.19 11.81 -2.43
N LYS A 242 -20.01 11.99 -3.47
CA LYS A 242 -19.54 12.57 -4.73
C LYS A 242 -19.09 14.01 -4.56
N ASN A 243 -19.77 14.76 -3.69
CA ASN A 243 -19.49 16.18 -3.44
C ASN A 243 -18.34 16.41 -2.46
N VAL A 244 -17.94 15.39 -1.68
CA VAL A 244 -16.85 15.52 -0.72
C VAL A 244 -15.55 15.86 -1.43
N ASN A 245 -14.96 16.99 -1.04
CA ASN A 245 -13.67 17.47 -1.53
C ASN A 245 -12.69 17.84 -0.40
N PHE A 246 -13.11 17.70 0.87
CA PHE A 246 -12.29 17.97 2.05
C PHE A 246 -12.61 16.97 3.18
N VAL A 247 -11.59 16.56 3.94
CA VAL A 247 -11.76 15.80 5.17
C VAL A 247 -11.33 16.65 6.37
N LEU A 248 -12.22 16.81 7.34
CA LEU A 248 -11.93 17.45 8.61
C LEU A 248 -11.77 16.37 9.67
N GLU A 249 -10.54 16.16 10.11
CA GLU A 249 -10.18 15.15 11.09
C GLU A 249 -10.10 15.80 12.48
N ILE A 250 -11.00 15.41 13.40
CA ILE A 250 -11.07 15.97 14.75
C ILE A 250 -10.81 14.87 15.78
N TRP A 251 -9.67 14.95 16.45
CA TRP A 251 -9.23 13.93 17.41
C TRP A 251 -9.92 14.06 18.77
N GLY A 252 -10.38 12.92 19.29
CA GLY A 252 -11.00 12.81 20.61
C GLY A 252 -10.01 12.41 21.70
N ALA A 253 -10.28 11.30 22.36
CA ALA A 253 -9.43 10.77 23.43
C ALA A 253 -8.07 10.29 22.91
N ARG A 254 -7.06 10.42 23.75
CA ARG A 254 -5.70 9.89 23.53
C ARG A 254 -5.42 8.80 24.54
N ARG A 255 -4.64 7.80 24.14
CA ARG A 255 -4.18 6.73 25.03
C ARG A 255 -3.08 7.16 26.00
N ASP A 256 -2.29 8.14 25.62
CA ASP A 256 -1.11 8.66 26.31
C ASP A 256 -1.38 9.93 27.14
N SER A 257 -2.65 10.29 27.32
CA SER A 257 -3.06 11.46 28.09
C SER A 257 -4.41 11.24 28.75
N GLU A 258 -4.57 11.68 29.99
CA GLU A 258 -5.86 11.69 30.68
C GLU A 258 -6.84 12.71 30.10
N MET A 259 -6.31 13.81 29.55
CA MET A 259 -7.12 14.83 28.88
C MET A 259 -7.31 14.49 27.41
N PRO A 260 -8.56 14.52 26.90
CA PRO A 260 -8.80 14.36 25.48
C PRO A 260 -8.24 15.58 24.70
N MET A 261 -7.98 15.40 23.43
CA MET A 261 -7.66 16.51 22.53
C MET A 261 -8.87 17.42 22.33
N HIS A 262 -10.04 16.79 22.13
CA HIS A 262 -11.33 17.47 22.13
C HIS A 262 -12.36 16.63 22.88
N THR A 263 -13.20 17.27 23.67
CA THR A 263 -14.48 16.71 24.08
C THR A 263 -15.48 16.77 22.93
N PHE A 264 -16.60 16.04 23.02
CA PHE A 264 -17.63 16.10 21.99
C PHE A 264 -18.27 17.49 21.87
N ASP A 265 -18.42 18.24 22.99
CA ASP A 265 -18.85 19.62 22.94
C ASP A 265 -17.84 20.52 22.19
N GLN A 266 -16.55 20.35 22.42
CA GLN A 266 -15.51 21.07 21.69
C GLN A 266 -15.47 20.69 20.22
N MET A 267 -15.78 19.45 19.84
CA MET A 267 -15.92 19.05 18.44
C MET A 267 -17.09 19.78 17.77
N ILE A 268 -18.22 19.91 18.46
CA ILE A 268 -19.37 20.71 17.98
C ILE A 268 -18.95 22.16 17.72
N ASP A 269 -18.20 22.78 18.63
CA ASP A 269 -17.66 24.13 18.41
C ASP A 269 -16.80 24.20 17.14
N ARG A 270 -15.95 23.19 16.91
CA ARG A 270 -15.13 23.11 15.68
C ARG A 270 -15.95 22.98 14.42
N LEU A 271 -17.06 22.25 14.44
CA LEU A 271 -17.97 22.14 13.29
C LEU A 271 -18.59 23.49 12.96
N HIS A 272 -19.04 24.26 13.98
CA HIS A 272 -19.57 25.61 13.78
C HIS A 272 -18.52 26.58 13.24
N GLU A 273 -17.29 26.51 13.74
CA GLU A 273 -16.19 27.32 13.25
C GLU A 273 -15.85 26.97 11.78
N TRP A 274 -15.73 25.66 11.45
CA TRP A 274 -15.41 25.20 10.11
C TRP A 274 -16.47 25.58 9.07
N LYS A 275 -17.74 25.57 9.44
CA LYS A 275 -18.85 26.02 8.57
C LYS A 275 -18.68 27.45 8.05
N THR A 276 -17.96 28.31 8.77
CA THR A 276 -17.68 29.68 8.34
C THR A 276 -16.62 29.76 7.23
N MET A 277 -15.86 28.68 7.01
CA MET A 277 -14.72 28.62 6.10
C MET A 277 -14.96 27.73 4.88
N HIS A 278 -15.68 26.63 5.07
CA HIS A 278 -15.94 25.65 4.01
C HIS A 278 -17.36 25.11 4.09
N VAL A 279 -17.88 24.66 2.95
CA VAL A 279 -19.25 24.13 2.81
C VAL A 279 -19.37 22.78 3.54
N PRO A 280 -20.31 22.64 4.51
CA PRO A 280 -20.48 21.40 5.24
C PRO A 280 -20.74 20.17 4.37
N GLU A 281 -21.58 20.28 3.35
CA GLU A 281 -21.95 19.19 2.43
C GLU A 281 -20.79 18.71 1.55
N GLN A 282 -19.68 19.45 1.54
CA GLN A 282 -18.44 19.09 0.84
C GLN A 282 -17.35 18.61 1.81
N THR A 283 -17.64 18.55 3.11
CA THR A 283 -16.72 18.14 4.16
C THR A 283 -17.16 16.81 4.77
N LEU A 284 -16.26 15.81 4.75
CA LEU A 284 -16.40 14.58 5.54
C LEU A 284 -15.71 14.78 6.89
N VAL A 285 -16.46 14.69 7.99
CA VAL A 285 -15.91 14.77 9.34
C VAL A 285 -15.41 13.38 9.76
N TYR A 286 -14.13 13.25 10.06
CA TYR A 286 -13.51 12.02 10.52
C TYR A 286 -13.13 12.16 11.99
N LEU A 287 -13.52 11.17 12.81
CA LEU A 287 -13.44 11.21 14.27
C LEU A 287 -12.51 10.11 14.84
N PRO A 288 -11.18 10.22 14.69
CA PRO A 288 -10.27 9.31 15.39
C PRO A 288 -10.28 9.60 16.90
N GLY A 289 -10.17 8.54 17.70
CA GLY A 289 -10.21 8.68 19.17
C GLY A 289 -11.59 9.02 19.76
N PHE A 290 -12.67 8.83 19.01
CA PHE A 290 -14.04 9.02 19.52
C PHE A 290 -14.40 7.98 20.59
N ALA A 291 -13.73 6.83 20.60
CA ALA A 291 -14.08 5.66 21.38
C ALA A 291 -13.09 5.38 22.51
N GLU A 292 -13.61 4.78 23.60
CA GLU A 292 -12.85 4.23 24.73
C GLU A 292 -11.85 5.25 25.30
N ASN A 293 -10.61 4.84 25.52
CA ASN A 293 -9.53 5.71 26.01
C ASN A 293 -8.69 6.32 24.85
N GLY A 294 -9.18 6.28 23.63
CA GLY A 294 -8.53 6.78 22.45
C GLY A 294 -8.40 5.73 21.35
N ILE A 295 -7.75 6.14 20.25
CA ILE A 295 -7.60 5.29 19.07
C ILE A 295 -6.92 3.96 19.45
N ASP A 296 -7.51 2.87 19.00
CA ASP A 296 -7.02 1.48 19.17
C ASP A 296 -6.77 0.99 20.60
N THR A 297 -7.35 1.65 21.61
CA THR A 297 -7.07 1.30 23.01
C THR A 297 -7.79 0.05 23.51
N HIS A 298 -8.89 -0.35 22.88
CA HIS A 298 -9.70 -1.47 23.33
C HIS A 298 -10.40 -2.24 22.20
N ILE A 299 -9.69 -2.40 21.08
CA ILE A 299 -10.23 -3.05 19.87
C ILE A 299 -10.73 -4.48 20.19
N PRO A 300 -11.93 -4.89 19.73
CA PRO A 300 -12.88 -4.17 18.85
C PRO A 300 -14.04 -3.47 19.61
N ASN A 301 -13.84 -2.96 20.80
CA ASN A 301 -14.84 -2.11 21.44
C ASN A 301 -14.68 -0.67 20.92
N TYR A 302 -15.82 -0.05 20.60
CA TYR A 302 -15.86 1.32 20.09
C TYR A 302 -16.97 2.13 20.78
N ASN A 303 -17.14 1.94 22.11
CA ASN A 303 -18.07 2.75 22.88
C ASN A 303 -17.58 4.20 22.91
N PRO A 304 -18.47 5.20 22.67
CA PRO A 304 -18.07 6.60 22.77
C PRO A 304 -17.38 6.92 24.08
N SER A 305 -16.26 7.64 24.00
CA SER A 305 -15.36 7.88 25.12
C SER A 305 -16.04 8.69 26.24
N GLU A 306 -16.06 8.14 27.45
CA GLU A 306 -16.51 8.85 28.65
C GLU A 306 -15.68 10.13 28.92
N ARG A 307 -14.40 10.09 28.52
CA ARG A 307 -13.47 11.24 28.65
C ARG A 307 -13.82 12.38 27.70
N CYS A 308 -14.50 12.08 26.60
CA CYS A 308 -14.99 13.07 25.64
C CYS A 308 -16.42 13.53 25.94
N GLY A 309 -17.15 12.87 26.85
CA GLY A 309 -18.54 13.22 27.22
C GLY A 309 -19.54 12.07 27.12
N GLY A 310 -19.08 10.86 26.77
CA GLY A 310 -19.89 9.64 26.73
C GLY A 310 -20.90 9.58 25.59
N ALA A 311 -21.71 8.51 25.59
CA ALA A 311 -22.62 8.15 24.51
C ALA A 311 -23.65 9.25 24.16
N GLY A 312 -24.20 9.93 25.18
CA GLY A 312 -25.20 10.98 24.96
C GLY A 312 -24.64 12.18 24.21
N LYS A 313 -23.43 12.64 24.58
CA LYS A 313 -22.75 13.75 23.92
C LYS A 313 -22.24 13.37 22.53
N PHE A 314 -21.85 12.13 22.31
CA PHE A 314 -21.49 11.64 20.98
C PHE A 314 -22.70 11.66 20.04
N LYS A 315 -23.88 11.23 20.52
CA LYS A 315 -25.13 11.33 19.73
C LYS A 315 -25.45 12.77 19.37
N GLU A 316 -25.34 13.70 20.34
CA GLU A 316 -25.53 15.12 20.12
C GLU A 316 -24.55 15.69 19.06
N LEU A 317 -23.28 15.26 19.11
CA LEU A 317 -22.28 15.65 18.09
C LEU A 317 -22.70 15.20 16.68
N VAL A 318 -23.10 13.92 16.53
CA VAL A 318 -23.50 13.38 15.23
C VAL A 318 -24.77 14.07 14.72
N ASP A 319 -25.79 14.24 15.56
CA ASP A 319 -27.01 14.94 15.20
C ASP A 319 -26.73 16.40 14.77
N THR A 320 -25.90 17.11 15.52
CA THR A 320 -25.48 18.49 15.18
C THR A 320 -24.70 18.51 13.87
N ALA A 321 -23.82 17.56 13.64
CA ALA A 321 -23.10 17.46 12.36
C ALA A 321 -24.08 17.31 11.18
N HIS A 322 -25.08 16.45 11.29
CA HIS A 322 -26.12 16.26 10.28
C HIS A 322 -26.98 17.51 10.07
N ASP A 323 -27.41 18.17 11.15
CA ASP A 323 -28.20 19.43 11.10
C ASP A 323 -27.42 20.56 10.42
N LEU A 324 -26.10 20.56 10.54
CA LEU A 324 -25.21 21.50 9.86
C LEU A 324 -24.93 21.14 8.40
N GLY A 325 -25.23 19.91 7.97
CA GLY A 325 -25.03 19.40 6.61
C GLY A 325 -23.80 18.51 6.43
N TYR A 326 -23.03 18.23 7.49
CA TYR A 326 -21.86 17.32 7.44
C TYR A 326 -22.26 15.85 7.35
N ARG A 327 -21.30 15.02 6.95
CA ARG A 327 -21.33 13.57 7.08
C ARG A 327 -20.22 13.11 8.02
N VAL A 328 -20.50 12.06 8.81
CA VAL A 328 -19.63 11.61 9.88
C VAL A 328 -19.03 10.25 9.56
N MET A 329 -17.71 10.16 9.65
CA MET A 329 -16.91 8.95 9.54
C MET A 329 -16.24 8.64 10.87
N ILE A 330 -16.43 7.43 11.38
CA ILE A 330 -15.79 6.95 12.62
C ILE A 330 -14.59 6.07 12.29
N HIS A 331 -13.64 5.99 13.23
CA HIS A 331 -12.47 5.14 13.14
C HIS A 331 -12.72 3.74 13.69
N THR A 332 -12.35 2.72 12.93
CA THR A 332 -12.26 1.32 13.40
C THR A 332 -11.00 0.67 12.84
N ASN A 333 -10.59 -0.48 13.39
CA ASN A 333 -9.46 -1.25 12.91
C ASN A 333 -9.95 -2.56 12.27
N VAL A 334 -9.48 -2.87 11.04
CA VAL A 334 -10.02 -4.00 10.26
C VAL A 334 -9.58 -5.37 10.78
N LEU A 335 -8.49 -5.45 11.53
CA LEU A 335 -7.91 -6.73 11.95
C LEU A 335 -7.31 -6.71 13.38
N GLY A 336 -7.26 -5.58 14.05
CA GLY A 336 -6.66 -5.47 15.38
C GLY A 336 -7.56 -6.03 16.49
N MET A 337 -6.97 -6.72 17.47
CA MET A 337 -7.62 -7.04 18.76
C MET A 337 -6.62 -6.85 19.90
N THR A 338 -6.94 -5.99 20.87
CA THR A 338 -6.06 -5.74 22.02
C THR A 338 -5.88 -6.99 22.87
N TYR A 339 -4.65 -7.25 23.32
CA TYR A 339 -4.33 -8.47 24.09
C TYR A 339 -5.11 -8.57 25.41
N ASN A 340 -5.49 -7.44 26.02
CA ASN A 340 -6.28 -7.38 27.24
C ASN A 340 -7.80 -7.43 27.00
N HIS A 341 -8.25 -7.52 25.75
CA HIS A 341 -9.68 -7.61 25.44
C HIS A 341 -10.25 -8.95 25.93
N ARG A 342 -11.45 -8.92 26.56
CA ARG A 342 -12.12 -10.11 27.14
C ARG A 342 -12.33 -11.28 26.16
N LEU A 343 -12.45 -10.97 24.86
CA LEU A 343 -12.64 -11.98 23.83
C LEU A 343 -11.30 -12.51 23.26
N PHE A 344 -10.16 -11.88 23.55
CA PHE A 344 -8.88 -12.29 22.98
C PHE A 344 -8.57 -13.79 23.19
N PRO A 345 -8.83 -14.40 24.37
CA PRO A 345 -8.59 -15.85 24.57
C PRO A 345 -9.32 -16.75 23.57
N LYS A 346 -10.49 -16.29 23.04
CA LYS A 346 -11.26 -17.02 22.02
C LYS A 346 -10.76 -16.75 20.59
N PHE A 347 -10.10 -15.63 20.36
CA PHE A 347 -9.59 -15.21 19.05
C PHE A 347 -8.09 -15.44 18.87
N LYS A 348 -7.38 -15.82 19.95
CA LYS A 348 -5.93 -16.05 19.91
C LYS A 348 -5.52 -17.07 18.85
N GLU A 349 -6.32 -18.10 18.60
CA GLU A 349 -6.03 -19.09 17.55
C GLU A 349 -6.07 -18.51 16.13
N TYR A 350 -6.75 -17.38 15.93
CA TYR A 350 -6.90 -16.69 14.65
C TYR A 350 -5.88 -15.56 14.47
N GLN A 351 -5.00 -15.38 15.45
CA GLN A 351 -3.90 -14.43 15.32
C GLN A 351 -3.00 -14.85 14.15
N VAL A 352 -2.66 -13.87 13.32
CA VAL A 352 -1.73 -14.06 12.19
C VAL A 352 -0.39 -14.54 12.72
N VAL A 353 0.09 -15.64 12.16
CA VAL A 353 1.44 -16.19 12.42
C VAL A 353 2.19 -16.27 11.10
N ASP A 354 3.32 -15.60 11.01
CA ASP A 354 4.10 -15.58 9.78
C ASP A 354 4.79 -16.93 9.47
N CYS A 355 5.40 -17.02 8.31
CA CYS A 355 6.09 -18.23 7.88
C CYS A 355 7.32 -18.61 8.74
N PHE A 356 7.74 -17.75 9.66
CA PHE A 356 8.81 -17.99 10.66
C PHE A 356 8.26 -18.28 12.06
N GLU A 357 6.99 -18.57 12.19
CA GLU A 357 6.30 -18.89 13.46
C GLU A 357 6.19 -17.72 14.44
N ARG A 358 6.30 -16.47 13.95
CA ARG A 358 6.15 -15.29 14.77
C ARG A 358 4.72 -14.78 14.70
N SER A 359 4.09 -14.62 15.87
CA SER A 359 2.80 -13.96 15.98
C SER A 359 2.91 -12.50 15.57
N GLN A 360 1.99 -12.06 14.72
CA GLN A 360 1.96 -10.70 14.19
C GLN A 360 0.99 -9.83 15.01
N GLY A 361 1.35 -8.55 15.15
CA GLY A 361 0.58 -7.58 15.90
C GLY A 361 1.27 -6.22 15.88
N TRP A 362 0.64 -5.25 16.50
CA TRP A 362 1.21 -3.94 16.71
C TRP A 362 1.93 -3.89 18.06
N ALA A 363 3.11 -3.31 18.08
CA ALA A 363 3.90 -3.09 19.28
C ALA A 363 4.13 -1.58 19.48
N MET A 364 4.17 -1.15 20.73
CA MET A 364 4.36 0.25 21.11
C MET A 364 5.24 0.33 22.34
N ASP A 365 6.01 1.40 22.43
CA ASP A 365 6.67 1.80 23.67
C ASP A 365 5.62 2.41 24.60
N LEU A 366 5.22 1.67 25.62
CA LEU A 366 4.15 2.05 26.56
C LEU A 366 4.67 2.76 27.79
N ASP A 367 5.93 2.57 28.16
CA ASP A 367 6.53 3.10 29.39
C ASP A 367 7.68 4.09 29.15
N GLY A 368 8.07 4.31 27.90
CA GLY A 368 9.08 5.30 27.53
C GLY A 368 10.52 4.80 27.66
N ASP A 369 10.72 3.49 27.74
CA ASP A 369 12.05 2.89 27.87
C ASP A 369 12.73 2.60 26.53
N TRP A 370 12.10 2.98 25.40
CA TRP A 370 12.52 2.75 24.02
C TRP A 370 12.43 1.30 23.53
N LEU A 371 11.73 0.45 24.29
CA LEU A 371 11.37 -0.90 23.86
C LEU A 371 9.88 -0.93 23.51
N ALA A 372 9.51 -1.67 22.48
CA ALA A 372 8.11 -1.75 22.07
C ALA A 372 7.47 -3.03 22.62
N GLU A 373 6.44 -2.88 23.44
CA GLU A 373 5.63 -3.99 23.94
C GLU A 373 4.50 -4.35 22.97
N PRO A 374 4.12 -5.65 22.91
CA PRO A 374 2.95 -6.07 22.14
C PRO A 374 1.68 -5.36 22.65
N TYR A 375 1.01 -4.61 21.77
CA TYR A 375 -0.15 -3.81 22.12
C TYR A 375 -1.47 -4.44 21.68
N PHE A 376 -1.59 -4.82 20.40
CA PHE A 376 -2.70 -5.60 19.90
C PHE A 376 -2.25 -6.66 18.88
N ALA A 377 -3.00 -7.77 18.83
CA ALA A 377 -2.80 -8.84 17.87
C ALA A 377 -3.46 -8.50 16.53
N TYR A 378 -2.86 -8.97 15.45
CA TYR A 378 -3.52 -9.01 14.14
C TYR A 378 -4.30 -10.31 14.01
N ILE A 379 -5.62 -10.21 13.89
CA ILE A 379 -6.51 -11.34 13.62
C ILE A 379 -6.68 -11.46 12.11
N ASN A 380 -6.61 -12.68 11.57
CA ASN A 380 -6.78 -12.86 10.14
C ASN A 380 -8.20 -12.45 9.70
N PRO A 381 -8.35 -11.44 8.84
CA PRO A 381 -9.66 -10.90 8.45
C PRO A 381 -10.51 -11.86 7.62
N GLY A 382 -9.91 -12.92 7.07
CA GLY A 382 -10.63 -13.99 6.36
C GLY A 382 -11.32 -15.01 7.28
N VAL A 383 -11.15 -14.89 8.60
CA VAL A 383 -11.80 -15.78 9.56
C VAL A 383 -13.25 -15.34 9.79
N LYS A 384 -14.20 -16.23 9.54
CA LYS A 384 -15.64 -15.93 9.66
C LYS A 384 -16.02 -15.37 11.03
N ALA A 385 -15.47 -15.93 12.13
CA ALA A 385 -15.79 -15.47 13.49
C ALA A 385 -15.38 -14.00 13.70
N TRP A 386 -14.28 -13.55 13.09
CA TRP A 386 -13.85 -12.16 13.10
C TRP A 386 -14.82 -11.27 12.30
N GLY A 387 -15.20 -11.70 11.10
CA GLY A 387 -16.18 -11.00 10.28
C GLY A 387 -17.52 -10.82 10.96
N ASP A 388 -18.03 -11.87 11.64
CA ASP A 388 -19.27 -11.82 12.38
C ASP A 388 -19.20 -10.85 13.57
N LEU A 389 -18.06 -10.83 14.29
CA LEU A 389 -17.84 -9.89 15.40
C LEU A 389 -17.81 -8.43 14.90
N MET A 390 -17.05 -8.17 13.83
CA MET A 390 -16.96 -6.81 13.27
C MET A 390 -18.29 -6.31 12.71
N LYS A 391 -19.09 -7.19 12.10
CA LYS A 391 -20.46 -6.85 11.67
C LYS A 391 -21.34 -6.46 12.84
N GLN A 392 -21.28 -7.21 13.94
CA GLN A 392 -22.04 -6.86 15.15
C GLN A 392 -21.62 -5.49 15.67
N VAL A 393 -20.32 -5.28 15.87
CA VAL A 393 -19.78 -4.03 16.44
C VAL A 393 -20.12 -2.81 15.57
N ILE A 394 -19.91 -2.90 14.26
CA ILE A 394 -20.23 -1.81 13.34
C ILE A 394 -21.76 -1.59 13.28
N GLY A 395 -22.56 -2.66 13.31
CA GLY A 395 -24.01 -2.57 13.30
C GLY A 395 -24.54 -1.80 14.51
N GLU A 396 -24.03 -2.10 15.71
CA GLU A 396 -24.40 -1.40 16.95
C GLU A 396 -24.10 0.11 16.87
N LEU A 397 -22.97 0.51 16.25
CA LEU A 397 -22.59 1.91 16.06
C LEU A 397 -23.50 2.62 15.04
N VAL A 398 -23.72 1.98 13.91
CA VAL A 398 -24.55 2.54 12.83
C VAL A 398 -26.00 2.73 13.30
N GLU A 399 -26.58 1.73 13.96
CA GLU A 399 -27.95 1.78 14.46
C GLU A 399 -28.15 2.80 15.59
N SER A 400 -27.15 2.93 16.48
CA SER A 400 -27.25 3.81 17.65
C SER A 400 -27.01 5.28 17.30
N TYR A 401 -26.15 5.58 16.32
CA TYR A 401 -25.65 6.92 16.10
C TYR A 401 -25.89 7.47 14.68
N ASP A 402 -26.47 6.69 13.77
CA ASP A 402 -26.72 7.08 12.36
C ASP A 402 -25.41 7.48 11.61
N ILE A 403 -24.39 6.63 11.70
CA ILE A 403 -23.07 6.87 11.12
C ILE A 403 -23.12 6.74 9.59
N ASP A 404 -22.55 7.72 8.86
CA ASP A 404 -22.53 7.76 7.39
C ASP A 404 -21.37 6.94 6.79
N ALA A 405 -20.21 6.89 7.48
CA ALA A 405 -19.04 6.21 6.99
C ALA A 405 -18.20 5.57 8.12
N VAL A 406 -17.52 4.49 7.78
CA VAL A 406 -16.58 3.79 8.68
C VAL A 406 -15.21 3.75 8.02
N PHE A 407 -14.21 4.27 8.71
CA PHE A 407 -12.82 4.12 8.36
C PHE A 407 -12.27 2.82 8.94
N LEU A 408 -11.70 1.99 8.08
CA LEU A 408 -11.04 0.74 8.41
C LEU A 408 -9.53 0.97 8.41
N ASP A 409 -8.95 1.07 9.58
CA ASP A 409 -7.51 1.18 9.75
C ASP A 409 -6.80 -0.10 9.31
N GLN A 410 -5.59 0.01 8.78
CA GLN A 410 -4.69 -1.09 8.41
C GLN A 410 -5.15 -1.97 7.23
N THR A 411 -6.04 -1.49 6.36
CA THR A 411 -6.46 -2.21 5.14
C THR A 411 -5.32 -2.46 4.14
N LEU A 412 -4.21 -1.76 4.26
CA LEU A 412 -3.02 -1.91 3.41
C LEU A 412 -2.16 -3.13 3.81
N LEU A 413 -2.34 -3.70 5.00
CA LEU A 413 -1.50 -4.78 5.50
C LEU A 413 -1.73 -6.11 4.75
N ALA A 414 -0.66 -6.87 4.61
CA ALA A 414 -0.68 -8.22 4.07
C ALA A 414 0.36 -9.09 4.74
N PHE A 415 -0.04 -10.31 5.07
CA PHE A 415 0.81 -11.29 5.74
C PHE A 415 0.77 -12.65 5.02
N ASN A 416 1.88 -13.37 5.06
CA ASN A 416 1.95 -14.76 4.68
C ASN A 416 1.62 -15.63 5.89
N ASP A 417 0.33 -15.75 6.19
CA ASP A 417 -0.18 -16.43 7.39
C ASP A 417 -0.12 -17.95 7.22
N ARG A 418 0.57 -18.63 8.13
CA ARG A 418 0.73 -20.09 8.09
C ARG A 418 -0.50 -20.86 8.56
N ASN A 419 -1.33 -20.25 9.39
CA ASN A 419 -2.50 -20.91 9.98
C ASN A 419 -3.74 -20.79 9.09
N TYR A 420 -3.90 -19.61 8.48
CA TYR A 420 -5.01 -19.27 7.61
C TYR A 420 -4.46 -18.66 6.31
N PRO A 421 -4.20 -19.47 5.28
CA PRO A 421 -3.68 -19.01 4.00
C PRO A 421 -4.67 -18.08 3.30
N ASN A 422 -4.17 -17.32 2.33
CA ASN A 422 -4.96 -16.37 1.54
C ASN A 422 -5.45 -15.13 2.32
N PHE A 423 -4.59 -14.57 3.17
CA PHE A 423 -4.87 -13.34 3.91
C PHE A 423 -5.44 -12.22 3.02
N LEU A 424 -4.87 -11.99 1.83
CA LEU A 424 -5.31 -10.94 0.90
C LEU A 424 -6.75 -11.16 0.40
N HIS A 425 -7.11 -12.39 0.06
CA HIS A 425 -8.48 -12.72 -0.33
C HIS A 425 -9.44 -12.58 0.86
N GLY A 426 -8.98 -12.95 2.06
CA GLY A 426 -9.74 -12.79 3.31
C GLY A 426 -10.02 -11.32 3.62
N MET A 427 -9.02 -10.44 3.50
CA MET A 427 -9.16 -9.01 3.68
C MET A 427 -10.22 -8.43 2.73
N ARG A 428 -10.09 -8.73 1.44
CA ARG A 428 -11.05 -8.28 0.43
C ARG A 428 -12.47 -8.77 0.74
N ALA A 429 -12.64 -10.07 0.98
CA ALA A 429 -13.93 -10.68 1.24
C ALA A 429 -14.58 -10.11 2.52
N HIS A 430 -13.79 -9.86 3.56
CA HIS A 430 -14.26 -9.25 4.80
C HIS A 430 -14.82 -7.84 4.56
N ILE A 431 -14.11 -6.98 3.83
CA ILE A 431 -14.57 -5.63 3.54
C ILE A 431 -15.82 -5.66 2.62
N GLU A 432 -15.83 -6.54 1.61
CA GLU A 432 -17.00 -6.75 0.74
C GLU A 432 -18.23 -7.20 1.53
N GLU A 433 -18.06 -8.07 2.52
CA GLU A 433 -19.14 -8.54 3.41
C GLU A 433 -19.66 -7.41 4.33
N LEU A 434 -18.78 -6.58 4.89
CA LEU A 434 -19.17 -5.39 5.65
C LEU A 434 -19.99 -4.43 4.77
N GLN A 435 -19.52 -4.14 3.57
CA GLN A 435 -20.22 -3.27 2.63
C GLN A 435 -21.59 -3.83 2.22
N ALA A 436 -21.71 -5.14 2.04
CA ALA A 436 -22.99 -5.79 1.75
C ALA A 436 -23.95 -5.75 2.93
N SER A 437 -23.42 -5.86 4.16
CA SER A 437 -24.22 -5.83 5.39
C SER A 437 -24.74 -4.42 5.73
N PHE A 438 -23.98 -3.40 5.36
CA PHE A 438 -24.30 -1.98 5.62
C PHE A 438 -24.35 -1.17 4.32
N PRO A 439 -25.38 -1.37 3.47
CA PRO A 439 -25.40 -0.81 2.13
C PRO A 439 -25.51 0.73 2.08
N ASN A 440 -25.90 1.38 3.17
CA ASN A 440 -25.99 2.83 3.29
C ASN A 440 -24.77 3.47 3.97
N VAL A 441 -23.81 2.67 4.44
CA VAL A 441 -22.58 3.11 5.08
C VAL A 441 -21.42 3.02 4.11
N LEU A 442 -20.68 4.11 3.93
CA LEU A 442 -19.49 4.14 3.09
C LEU A 442 -18.30 3.58 3.89
N PHE A 443 -17.51 2.71 3.26
CA PHE A 443 -16.26 2.23 3.84
C PHE A 443 -15.05 2.90 3.21
N ALA A 444 -14.18 3.43 4.06
CA ALA A 444 -12.89 4.01 3.73
C ALA A 444 -11.76 3.18 4.33
N GLY A 445 -10.55 3.27 3.81
CA GLY A 445 -9.41 2.50 4.31
C GLY A 445 -8.12 3.28 4.46
N GLU A 446 -7.22 2.75 5.28
CA GLU A 446 -5.85 3.21 5.39
C GLU A 446 -5.00 2.63 4.27
N GLY A 447 -4.70 3.44 3.27
CA GLY A 447 -3.91 3.01 2.11
C GLY A 447 -4.67 2.13 1.11
N MET A 448 -4.00 1.83 0.01
CA MET A 448 -4.62 1.17 -1.13
C MET A 448 -3.62 0.26 -1.85
N HIS A 449 -4.11 -0.89 -2.29
CA HIS A 449 -3.43 -1.80 -3.21
C HIS A 449 -4.45 -2.56 -4.08
N GLU A 450 -3.98 -3.29 -5.07
CA GLU A 450 -4.81 -3.95 -6.09
C GLU A 450 -5.97 -4.78 -5.53
N HIS A 451 -5.80 -5.46 -4.40
CA HIS A 451 -6.81 -6.38 -3.86
C HIS A 451 -7.98 -5.69 -3.15
N VAL A 452 -7.84 -4.43 -2.73
CA VAL A 452 -8.89 -3.72 -1.96
C VAL A 452 -9.52 -2.54 -2.73
N LEU A 453 -9.26 -2.44 -4.04
CA LEU A 453 -9.79 -1.36 -4.89
C LEU A 453 -11.31 -1.32 -4.95
N ASN A 454 -11.97 -2.47 -5.15
CA ASN A 454 -13.43 -2.51 -5.31
C ASN A 454 -14.21 -2.22 -4.01
N PRO A 455 -13.82 -2.78 -2.84
CA PRO A 455 -14.62 -2.58 -1.63
C PRO A 455 -14.41 -1.22 -0.96
N LEU A 456 -13.36 -0.47 -1.27
CA LEU A 456 -13.09 0.83 -0.67
C LEU A 456 -13.38 1.97 -1.64
N SER A 457 -14.23 2.93 -1.26
CA SER A 457 -14.52 4.11 -2.09
C SER A 457 -13.62 5.30 -1.77
N PHE A 458 -13.13 5.38 -0.54
CA PHE A 458 -12.13 6.35 -0.10
C PHE A 458 -10.94 5.62 0.51
N ALA A 459 -9.74 6.16 0.30
CA ALA A 459 -8.53 5.66 0.94
C ALA A 459 -7.56 6.79 1.26
N GLN A 460 -6.92 6.72 2.41
CA GLN A 460 -5.81 7.62 2.72
C GLN A 460 -4.58 7.25 1.88
N ILE A 461 -3.83 8.25 1.45
CA ILE A 461 -2.46 8.06 0.97
C ILE A 461 -1.58 7.83 2.19
N HIS A 462 -1.28 6.57 2.46
CA HIS A 462 -0.47 6.21 3.61
C HIS A 462 0.97 6.66 3.47
N GLY A 463 1.52 7.18 4.54
CA GLY A 463 2.94 7.19 4.79
C GLY A 463 3.75 8.35 4.23
N ILE A 464 3.14 9.38 3.62
CA ILE A 464 3.91 10.54 3.17
C ILE A 464 4.48 11.33 4.35
N ASP A 465 3.78 11.38 5.46
CA ASP A 465 4.20 12.00 6.71
C ASP A 465 5.23 11.15 7.46
N SER A 466 4.85 9.95 7.91
CA SER A 466 5.75 9.06 8.64
C SER A 466 6.83 8.45 7.75
N VAL A 467 6.52 8.13 6.48
CA VAL A 467 7.50 7.63 5.53
C VAL A 467 8.45 8.73 5.08
N ALA A 468 7.99 9.97 4.95
CA ALA A 468 8.88 11.09 4.67
C ALA A 468 9.99 11.18 5.72
N GLU A 469 9.64 11.19 7.00
CA GLU A 469 10.60 11.28 8.10
C GLU A 469 11.52 10.06 8.18
N VAL A 470 10.97 8.85 8.10
CA VAL A 470 11.73 7.60 8.29
C VAL A 470 12.50 7.20 7.03
N HIS A 471 11.98 7.51 5.84
CA HIS A 471 12.55 7.06 4.57
C HIS A 471 13.14 8.19 3.72
N GLY A 472 13.32 9.38 4.29
CA GLY A 472 13.97 10.50 3.61
C GLY A 472 13.17 11.08 2.45
N MET A 473 11.83 11.08 2.53
CA MET A 473 10.97 11.73 1.53
C MET A 473 10.55 13.15 1.91
N ASP A 474 11.07 13.67 3.02
CA ASP A 474 10.77 14.98 3.58
C ASP A 474 11.50 16.16 2.90
N GLY A 475 12.09 15.89 1.74
CA GLY A 475 12.92 16.87 1.00
C GLY A 475 14.39 16.86 1.41
N GLN A 476 14.82 16.02 2.37
CA GLN A 476 16.25 15.88 2.72
C GLN A 476 17.03 15.23 1.57
N TYR A 477 16.38 14.31 0.83
CA TYR A 477 17.01 13.60 -0.27
C TYR A 477 16.32 13.92 -1.59
N GLN A 478 16.96 14.71 -2.44
CA GLN A 478 16.41 15.04 -3.77
C GLN A 478 16.28 13.84 -4.70
N TRP A 479 17.03 12.77 -4.46
CA TRP A 479 16.98 11.54 -5.26
C TRP A 479 15.75 10.67 -4.97
N ARG A 480 14.97 10.98 -3.92
CA ARG A 480 13.74 10.26 -3.56
C ARG A 480 12.58 11.23 -3.41
N GLN A 481 11.61 11.13 -4.27
CA GLN A 481 10.51 12.08 -4.39
C GLN A 481 9.16 11.38 -4.47
N VAL A 482 8.09 12.08 -4.17
CA VAL A 482 6.73 11.63 -4.45
C VAL A 482 6.45 11.72 -5.96
N HIS A 483 5.69 10.74 -6.49
CA HIS A 483 5.29 10.67 -7.87
C HIS A 483 3.81 10.25 -8.00
N PRO A 484 2.99 10.85 -8.88
CA PRO A 484 1.54 10.60 -8.94
C PRO A 484 1.16 9.27 -9.62
N VAL A 485 2.06 8.29 -9.72
CA VAL A 485 1.79 7.02 -10.41
C VAL A 485 0.66 6.23 -9.78
N SER A 486 0.60 6.16 -8.44
CA SER A 486 -0.47 5.41 -7.75
C SER A 486 -1.82 6.11 -7.85
N THR A 487 -1.86 7.44 -7.72
CA THR A 487 -3.11 8.20 -7.88
C THR A 487 -3.58 8.22 -9.33
N TYR A 488 -2.65 8.25 -10.29
CA TYR A 488 -2.99 8.10 -11.71
C TYR A 488 -3.55 6.70 -12.02
N LEU A 489 -2.94 5.64 -11.49
CA LEU A 489 -3.40 4.27 -11.69
C LEU A 489 -4.76 4.02 -11.07
N PHE A 490 -4.93 4.35 -9.79
CA PHE A 490 -6.06 3.95 -8.97
C PHE A 490 -7.18 4.99 -8.86
N GLY A 491 -6.93 6.26 -9.21
CA GLY A 491 -7.85 7.37 -8.99
C GLY A 491 -9.22 7.25 -9.67
N ARG A 492 -9.36 6.35 -10.67
CA ARG A 492 -10.67 6.01 -11.26
C ARG A 492 -11.52 5.12 -10.34
N TYR A 493 -10.89 4.42 -9.40
CA TYR A 493 -11.54 3.38 -8.57
C TYR A 493 -11.66 3.78 -7.12
N VAL A 494 -10.95 4.81 -6.68
CA VAL A 494 -10.94 5.27 -5.30
C VAL A 494 -10.69 6.77 -5.23
N LYS A 495 -11.37 7.47 -4.34
CA LYS A 495 -11.02 8.85 -3.98
C LYS A 495 -9.92 8.82 -2.93
N PHE A 496 -8.75 9.35 -3.26
CA PHE A 496 -7.65 9.45 -2.33
C PHE A 496 -7.76 10.69 -1.44
N VAL A 497 -7.46 10.49 -0.16
CA VAL A 497 -7.45 11.53 0.87
C VAL A 497 -6.03 11.64 1.43
N ALA A 498 -5.59 12.84 1.74
CA ALA A 498 -4.36 13.08 2.47
C ALA A 498 -4.41 12.42 3.86
N HIS A 499 -3.29 11.88 4.30
CA HIS A 499 -3.12 11.34 5.64
C HIS A 499 -2.15 12.25 6.41
N LEU A 500 -2.71 13.23 7.10
CA LEU A 500 -1.93 14.16 7.91
C LEU A 500 -1.96 13.68 9.36
N LEU A 501 -1.01 12.83 9.74
CA LEU A 501 -0.74 12.58 11.15
C LEU A 501 -0.17 13.86 11.75
N THR A 502 -1.11 14.85 11.95
CA THR A 502 -0.87 15.76 13.01
C THR A 502 0.10 16.86 12.97
N ARG A 503 0.41 17.35 11.89
CA ARG A 503 1.27 18.51 11.99
C ARG A 503 0.41 19.77 11.98
N HIS A 504 0.60 20.59 13.00
CA HIS A 504 0.04 21.93 12.98
C HIS A 504 0.48 22.66 11.70
N PRO A 505 -0.37 23.48 11.05
CA PRO A 505 0.01 24.22 9.84
C PRO A 505 1.29 25.06 9.95
N SER A 506 1.70 25.45 11.16
CA SER A 506 2.98 26.14 11.41
C SER A 506 4.20 25.20 11.45
N HIS A 507 4.02 23.88 11.50
CA HIS A 507 5.14 22.94 11.55
C HIS A 507 5.87 22.90 10.19
N PRO A 508 7.21 22.91 10.14
CA PRO A 508 7.94 22.92 8.86
C PRO A 508 7.58 21.78 7.91
N ILE A 509 7.36 20.58 8.43
CA ILE A 509 7.01 19.39 7.62
C ILE A 509 5.61 19.49 7.00
N PHE A 510 4.69 20.28 7.57
CA PHE A 510 3.35 20.48 7.03
C PHE A 510 3.38 21.03 5.60
N ARG A 511 4.25 21.98 5.32
CA ARG A 511 4.39 22.55 3.97
C ARG A 511 4.84 21.49 2.96
N PHE A 512 5.79 20.65 3.35
CA PHE A 512 6.24 19.54 2.51
C PHE A 512 5.13 18.52 2.28
N GLN A 513 4.39 18.15 3.32
CA GLN A 513 3.25 17.22 3.23
C GLN A 513 2.18 17.76 2.29
N GLU A 514 1.73 19.00 2.46
CA GLU A 514 0.72 19.61 1.59
C GLU A 514 1.20 19.78 0.14
N ALA A 515 2.46 20.14 -0.09
CA ALA A 515 3.03 20.21 -1.42
C ALA A 515 3.03 18.81 -2.08
N SER A 516 3.36 17.77 -1.32
CA SER A 516 3.34 16.37 -1.77
C SER A 516 1.91 15.92 -2.12
N TYR A 517 0.94 16.19 -1.25
CA TYR A 517 -0.47 15.85 -1.50
C TYR A 517 -1.05 16.64 -2.68
N ALA A 518 -0.66 17.90 -2.85
CA ALA A 518 -1.03 18.69 -4.02
C ALA A 518 -0.47 18.09 -5.32
N LYS A 519 0.81 17.67 -5.32
CA LYS A 519 1.44 16.98 -6.46
C LYS A 519 0.76 15.66 -6.79
N LEU A 520 0.28 14.93 -5.78
CA LEU A 520 -0.45 13.67 -5.95
C LEU A 520 -1.91 13.87 -6.38
N GLY A 521 -2.47 15.07 -6.26
CA GLY A 521 -3.86 15.36 -6.65
C GLY A 521 -4.90 14.75 -5.71
N VAL A 522 -4.57 14.55 -4.42
CA VAL A 522 -5.47 13.95 -3.43
C VAL A 522 -6.31 14.99 -2.69
N LEU A 523 -7.46 14.57 -2.15
CA LEU A 523 -8.30 15.43 -1.33
C LEU A 523 -7.54 15.90 -0.09
N PRO A 524 -7.59 17.19 0.27
CA PRO A 524 -6.96 17.67 1.49
C PRO A 524 -7.66 17.12 2.73
N ALA A 525 -6.88 16.88 3.77
CA ALA A 525 -7.36 16.56 5.11
C ALA A 525 -6.69 17.50 6.12
N LEU A 526 -7.47 18.15 6.96
CA LEU A 526 -6.97 18.97 8.08
C LEU A 526 -7.16 18.19 9.37
N CYS A 527 -6.06 17.94 10.07
CA CYS A 527 -6.09 17.29 11.37
C CYS A 527 -6.10 18.33 12.50
N LEU A 528 -7.11 18.24 13.36
CA LEU A 528 -7.25 19.03 14.56
C LEU A 528 -6.91 18.18 15.78
N TYR A 529 -5.74 18.45 16.36
CA TYR A 529 -5.22 17.75 17.53
C TYR A 529 -5.48 18.42 18.86
N ASP A 530 -5.74 19.71 18.82
CA ASP A 530 -5.90 20.52 20.00
C ASP A 530 -7.00 21.53 19.78
N HIS A 531 -7.89 21.67 20.78
CA HIS A 531 -8.98 22.63 20.72
C HIS A 531 -8.50 24.08 20.55
N SER A 532 -7.30 24.42 21.00
CA SER A 532 -6.70 25.75 20.82
C SER A 532 -6.10 25.97 19.43
N GLN A 533 -5.99 24.94 18.60
CA GLN A 533 -5.39 25.04 17.26
C GLN A 533 -6.21 25.97 16.36
N PRO A 534 -5.64 27.05 15.83
CA PRO A 534 -6.37 27.96 14.96
C PRO A 534 -6.63 27.32 13.59
N ILE A 535 -7.87 27.41 13.09
CA ILE A 535 -8.23 26.94 11.75
C ILE A 535 -8.28 28.08 10.72
N GLY A 536 -8.43 29.33 11.15
CA GLY A 536 -8.42 30.52 10.26
C GLY A 536 -7.01 30.95 9.85
N THR A 537 -6.19 30.02 9.30
CA THR A 537 -4.83 30.32 8.86
C THR A 537 -4.73 30.41 7.34
N GLU A 538 -3.69 31.10 6.84
CA GLU A 538 -3.40 31.19 5.39
C GLU A 538 -3.21 29.79 4.78
N GLN A 539 -2.54 28.89 5.49
CA GLN A 539 -2.30 27.52 5.04
C GLN A 539 -3.61 26.74 4.87
N VAL A 540 -4.53 26.83 5.84
CA VAL A 540 -5.85 26.19 5.74
C VAL A 540 -6.65 26.80 4.59
N SER A 541 -6.59 28.12 4.38
CA SER A 541 -7.22 28.79 3.25
C SER A 541 -6.68 28.25 1.91
N HIS A 542 -5.37 28.01 1.78
CA HIS A 542 -4.79 27.40 0.59
C HIS A 542 -5.26 25.95 0.38
N MET A 543 -5.41 25.16 1.46
CA MET A 543 -5.98 23.80 1.36
C MET A 543 -7.43 23.85 0.83
N ILE A 544 -8.24 24.77 1.33
CA ILE A 544 -9.62 24.95 0.87
C ILE A 544 -9.67 25.37 -0.61
N GLU A 545 -8.82 26.30 -1.02
CA GLU A 545 -8.73 26.70 -2.43
C GLU A 545 -8.26 25.53 -3.34
N ARG A 546 -7.38 24.66 -2.83
CA ARG A 546 -6.99 23.44 -3.53
C ARG A 546 -8.17 22.46 -3.65
N ALA A 547 -8.92 22.26 -2.57
CA ALA A 547 -10.10 21.41 -2.54
C ALA A 547 -11.13 21.78 -3.64
N LYS A 548 -11.38 23.06 -3.85
CA LYS A 548 -12.30 23.58 -4.88
C LYS A 548 -11.87 23.26 -6.32
N LYS A 549 -10.59 22.95 -6.54
CA LYS A 549 -10.02 22.66 -7.87
C LYS A 549 -10.01 21.16 -8.18
N ILE A 550 -10.19 20.29 -7.18
CA ILE A 550 -10.25 18.85 -7.35
C ILE A 550 -11.67 18.51 -7.84
N LYS A 551 -11.74 17.90 -9.03
CA LYS A 551 -13.00 17.51 -9.67
C LYS A 551 -13.38 16.08 -9.28
#